data_563e797eb89c1508093cbc1ce8d58315
#
_entry.id   563e797eb89c1508093cbc1ce8d58315
#
_cell.length_a   1.000
_cell.length_b   1.000
_cell.length_c   1.000
_cell.angle_alpha   90.00
_cell.angle_beta   90.00
_cell.angle_gamma   90.00
#
_symmetry.space_group_name_H-M   'P 1'
#
loop_
_entity.id
_entity.type
_entity.pdbx_description
1 polymer ?
#
loop_
_entity_poly.entity_id
_entity_poly.type
_entity_poly.pdbx_seq_one_letter_code
_entity_poly.pdbx_strand_id
1 'polypeptide(L)'
;MKEIYEVRMHGRAGQGAKSGSQLLAEAAFKEGKYIQSFPEYGSERRGAPTVAYTKISQTELRSHEPVLHPDAVLVLDFGIMRSIAVAAGLQEQGILIVNTKVCAADIQKLAGFSGPTYSIDATSISLDLLATDTPNVPMLGALIKLTGVVRLESLESVLREHFLPKLGEEKVRKNIEMLHIGYDEVTK
;
A
#
# COMPACT_ATOMS: atom_id res chain seq x y z
N MET A 1 16.44 -1.08 -14.25
CA MET A 1 15.13 -0.94 -13.55
C MET A 1 14.20 -1.97 -14.18
N LYS A 2 13.43 -2.70 -13.39
CA LYS A 2 12.45 -3.67 -13.92
C LYS A 2 11.47 -2.90 -14.83
N GLU A 3 11.04 -3.51 -15.93
CA GLU A 3 10.15 -2.85 -16.90
C GLU A 3 8.79 -2.51 -16.29
N ILE A 4 8.26 -3.41 -15.45
CA ILE A 4 6.99 -3.24 -14.74
C ILE A 4 7.25 -3.43 -13.24
N TYR A 5 6.86 -2.47 -12.42
CA TYR A 5 6.86 -2.58 -10.96
C TYR A 5 5.46 -2.94 -10.48
N GLU A 6 5.34 -4.02 -9.73
CA GLU A 6 4.06 -4.61 -9.35
C GLU A 6 3.87 -4.58 -7.82
N VAL A 7 2.77 -3.99 -7.38
CA VAL A 7 2.40 -3.89 -5.97
C VAL A 7 1.10 -4.62 -5.72
N ARG A 8 1.07 -5.43 -4.67
CA ARG A 8 -0.12 -6.09 -4.17
C ARG A 8 -0.44 -5.61 -2.77
N MET A 9 -1.67 -5.14 -2.57
CA MET A 9 -2.12 -4.57 -1.30
C MET A 9 -3.26 -5.41 -0.73
N HIS A 10 -3.01 -6.04 0.41
CA HIS A 10 -3.97 -6.85 1.15
C HIS A 10 -4.59 -6.06 2.29
N GLY A 11 -5.91 -6.18 2.48
CA GLY A 11 -6.61 -5.55 3.60
C GLY A 11 -7.99 -6.13 3.80
N ARG A 12 -8.77 -5.55 4.70
CA ARG A 12 -10.21 -5.83 4.82
C ARG A 12 -11.01 -4.71 4.16
N ALA A 13 -12.25 -5.03 3.77
CA ALA A 13 -13.17 -4.03 3.25
C ALA A 13 -13.32 -2.86 4.24
N GLY A 14 -13.03 -1.64 3.77
CA GLY A 14 -13.04 -0.40 4.58
C GLY A 14 -11.67 0.13 4.95
N GLN A 15 -10.59 -0.66 4.91
CA GLN A 15 -9.24 -0.21 5.28
C GLN A 15 -8.47 0.50 4.14
N GLY A 16 -9.08 0.62 2.97
CA GLY A 16 -8.57 1.44 1.89
C GLY A 16 -7.57 0.76 0.95
N ALA A 17 -7.53 -0.58 0.85
CA ALA A 17 -6.64 -1.27 -0.11
C ALA A 17 -6.89 -0.80 -1.55
N LYS A 18 -8.15 -0.74 -1.99
CA LYS A 18 -8.52 -0.21 -3.32
C LYS A 18 -8.09 1.24 -3.49
N SER A 19 -8.42 2.10 -2.52
CA SER A 19 -8.10 3.52 -2.59
C SER A 19 -6.57 3.75 -2.58
N GLY A 20 -5.83 3.02 -1.75
CA GLY A 20 -4.37 3.10 -1.71
C GLY A 20 -3.73 2.69 -3.04
N SER A 21 -4.20 1.58 -3.63
CA SER A 21 -3.75 1.13 -4.96
C SER A 21 -4.01 2.19 -6.04
N GLN A 22 -5.19 2.82 -6.02
CA GLN A 22 -5.55 3.88 -6.96
C GLN A 22 -4.70 5.14 -6.76
N LEU A 23 -4.52 5.62 -5.51
CA LEU A 23 -3.69 6.79 -5.20
C LEU A 23 -2.24 6.61 -5.66
N LEU A 24 -1.67 5.41 -5.45
CA LEU A 24 -0.33 5.07 -5.93
C LEU A 24 -0.23 5.14 -7.45
N ALA A 25 -1.22 4.57 -8.14
CA ALA A 25 -1.29 4.60 -9.60
C ALA A 25 -1.40 6.03 -10.14
N GLU A 26 -2.28 6.86 -9.56
CA GLU A 26 -2.45 8.26 -9.96
C GLU A 26 -1.15 9.07 -9.74
N ALA A 27 -0.40 8.81 -8.64
CA ALA A 27 0.89 9.44 -8.42
C ALA A 27 1.92 9.05 -9.50
N ALA A 28 1.97 7.78 -9.88
CA ALA A 28 2.83 7.31 -10.97
C ALA A 28 2.41 7.89 -12.33
N PHE A 29 1.11 8.03 -12.58
CA PHE A 29 0.60 8.65 -13.81
C PHE A 29 1.02 10.13 -13.91
N LYS A 30 0.99 10.88 -12.81
CA LYS A 30 1.50 12.26 -12.78
C LYS A 30 2.99 12.37 -13.13
N GLU A 31 3.75 11.31 -12.94
CA GLU A 31 5.16 11.21 -13.35
C GLU A 31 5.35 10.75 -14.79
N GLY A 32 4.28 10.64 -15.57
CA GLY A 32 4.30 10.21 -16.96
C GLY A 32 4.47 8.70 -17.16
N LYS A 33 4.22 7.90 -16.12
CA LYS A 33 4.28 6.43 -16.19
C LYS A 33 2.93 5.86 -16.65
N TYR A 34 2.97 4.69 -17.28
CA TYR A 34 1.79 3.88 -17.57
C TYR A 34 1.38 3.12 -16.31
N ILE A 35 0.07 3.04 -16.05
CA ILE A 35 -0.46 2.46 -14.82
C ILE A 35 -1.63 1.53 -15.10
N GLN A 36 -1.78 0.55 -14.22
CA GLN A 36 -3.02 -0.18 -14.02
C GLN A 36 -3.27 -0.32 -12.53
N SER A 37 -4.51 -0.09 -12.11
CA SER A 37 -4.93 -0.31 -10.72
C SER A 37 -6.32 -0.93 -10.72
N PHE A 38 -6.45 -2.07 -10.08
CA PHE A 38 -7.72 -2.78 -9.99
C PHE A 38 -7.81 -3.61 -8.70
N PRO A 39 -9.00 -3.66 -8.08
CA PRO A 39 -9.26 -4.54 -6.96
C PRO A 39 -9.65 -5.93 -7.45
N GLU A 40 -9.35 -6.93 -6.63
CA GLU A 40 -9.95 -8.25 -6.71
C GLU A 40 -10.88 -8.43 -5.52
N TYR A 41 -12.16 -8.60 -5.81
CA TYR A 41 -13.18 -8.80 -4.78
C TYR A 41 -13.39 -10.30 -4.56
N GLY A 42 -13.13 -10.75 -3.33
CA GLY A 42 -13.64 -12.05 -2.88
C GLY A 42 -15.17 -12.00 -2.67
N SER A 43 -15.75 -13.09 -2.13
CA SER A 43 -17.18 -13.13 -1.79
C SER A 43 -17.52 -11.97 -0.85
N GLU A 44 -18.37 -11.05 -1.32
CA GLU A 44 -18.66 -9.76 -0.69
C GLU A 44 -19.36 -9.92 0.68
N ARG A 45 -18.57 -9.76 1.75
CA ARG A 45 -19.10 -9.52 3.10
C ARG A 45 -18.25 -8.44 3.76
N ARG A 46 -18.88 -7.58 4.57
CA ARG A 46 -18.21 -6.57 5.37
C ARG A 46 -17.09 -7.23 6.21
N GLY A 47 -15.85 -6.76 6.10
CA GLY A 47 -14.69 -7.35 6.76
C GLY A 47 -14.05 -8.53 6.03
N ALA A 48 -14.55 -8.92 4.84
CA ALA A 48 -13.89 -9.91 4.00
C ALA A 48 -12.52 -9.42 3.54
N PRO A 49 -11.53 -10.31 3.38
CA PRO A 49 -10.24 -9.97 2.79
C PRO A 49 -10.44 -9.43 1.37
N THR A 50 -9.77 -8.33 1.08
CA THR A 50 -9.71 -7.70 -0.24
C THR A 50 -8.27 -7.59 -0.68
N VAL A 51 -8.05 -7.72 -1.98
CA VAL A 51 -6.75 -7.51 -2.62
C VAL A 51 -6.90 -6.42 -3.66
N ALA A 52 -5.91 -5.54 -3.77
CA ALA A 52 -5.81 -4.58 -4.85
C ALA A 52 -4.41 -4.61 -5.45
N TYR A 53 -4.36 -4.41 -6.74
CA TYR A 53 -3.14 -4.47 -7.53
C TYR A 53 -2.83 -3.10 -8.13
N THR A 54 -1.54 -2.75 -8.15
CA THR A 54 -1.01 -1.61 -8.91
C THR A 54 0.14 -2.09 -9.76
N LYS A 55 0.08 -1.82 -11.06
CA LYS A 55 1.20 -2.02 -11.99
C LYS A 55 1.65 -0.65 -12.49
N ILE A 56 2.96 -0.41 -12.45
CA ILE A 56 3.60 0.85 -12.86
C ILE A 56 4.68 0.49 -13.88
N SER A 57 4.66 1.12 -15.07
CA SER A 57 5.57 0.82 -16.17
C SER A 57 6.05 2.08 -16.87
N GLN A 58 7.22 2.00 -17.51
CA GLN A 58 7.68 3.03 -18.45
C GLN A 58 7.09 2.85 -19.86
N THR A 59 6.51 1.68 -20.15
CA THR A 59 5.90 1.33 -21.42
C THR A 59 4.44 0.95 -21.24
N GLU A 60 3.67 0.93 -22.34
CA GLU A 60 2.24 0.61 -22.32
C GLU A 60 1.94 -0.77 -21.73
N LEU A 61 1.03 -0.83 -20.78
CA LEU A 61 0.56 -2.07 -20.15
C LEU A 61 -0.61 -2.66 -20.93
N ARG A 62 -0.43 -3.85 -21.52
CA ARG A 62 -1.44 -4.49 -22.39
C ARG A 62 -2.23 -5.61 -21.71
N SER A 63 -1.75 -6.12 -20.57
CA SER A 63 -2.37 -7.25 -19.85
C SER A 63 -3.03 -6.78 -18.56
N HIS A 64 -4.27 -7.21 -18.31
CA HIS A 64 -5.05 -6.97 -17.09
C HIS A 64 -5.04 -8.17 -16.12
N GLU A 65 -3.96 -8.94 -16.13
CA GLU A 65 -3.83 -10.11 -15.26
C GLU A 65 -3.54 -9.72 -13.81
N PRO A 66 -4.00 -10.52 -12.83
CA PRO A 66 -3.61 -10.36 -11.42
C PRO A 66 -2.09 -10.39 -11.25
N VAL A 67 -1.59 -9.70 -10.20
CA VAL A 67 -0.18 -9.69 -9.88
C VAL A 67 0.19 -10.98 -9.13
N LEU A 68 0.82 -11.90 -9.84
CA LEU A 68 1.28 -13.18 -9.30
C LEU A 68 2.66 -13.08 -8.65
N HIS A 69 3.54 -12.21 -9.17
CA HIS A 69 4.92 -12.05 -8.72
C HIS A 69 5.22 -10.59 -8.34
N PRO A 70 4.62 -10.10 -7.22
CA PRO A 70 4.77 -8.70 -6.82
C PRO A 70 6.22 -8.36 -6.46
N ASP A 71 6.58 -7.09 -6.66
CA ASP A 71 7.82 -6.49 -6.17
C ASP A 71 7.65 -5.98 -4.74
N ALA A 72 6.43 -5.54 -4.39
CA ALA A 72 6.09 -5.15 -3.04
C ALA A 72 4.70 -5.68 -2.64
N VAL A 73 4.60 -6.11 -1.41
CA VAL A 73 3.33 -6.51 -0.77
C VAL A 73 3.10 -5.62 0.45
N LEU A 74 1.92 -4.95 0.48
CA LEU A 74 1.45 -4.20 1.64
C LEU A 74 0.32 -4.98 2.31
N VAL A 75 0.40 -5.13 3.62
CA VAL A 75 -0.62 -5.80 4.44
C VAL A 75 -1.23 -4.79 5.41
N LEU A 76 -2.44 -4.32 5.11
CA LEU A 76 -3.14 -3.30 5.91
C LEU A 76 -3.75 -3.87 7.20
N ASP A 77 -3.97 -5.18 7.26
CA ASP A 77 -4.50 -5.88 8.43
C ASP A 77 -3.64 -7.11 8.75
N PHE A 78 -2.89 -7.03 9.85
CA PHE A 78 -2.03 -8.12 10.29
C PHE A 78 -2.79 -9.44 10.49
N GLY A 79 -4.06 -9.37 10.90
CA GLY A 79 -4.88 -10.55 11.19
C GLY A 79 -5.12 -11.46 9.98
N ILE A 80 -5.11 -10.91 8.76
CA ILE A 80 -5.33 -11.71 7.53
C ILE A 80 -4.17 -12.66 7.23
N MET A 81 -2.97 -12.41 7.73
CA MET A 81 -1.79 -13.25 7.52
C MET A 81 -1.95 -14.66 8.10
N ARG A 82 -2.91 -14.85 9.01
CA ARG A 82 -3.21 -16.18 9.58
C ARG A 82 -4.03 -17.07 8.64
N SER A 83 -4.68 -16.49 7.64
CA SER A 83 -5.60 -17.20 6.73
C SER A 83 -5.24 -17.04 5.26
N ILE A 84 -4.37 -16.08 4.93
CA ILE A 84 -3.94 -15.78 3.57
C ILE A 84 -2.43 -15.80 3.50
N ALA A 85 -1.88 -16.51 2.52
CA ALA A 85 -0.46 -16.50 2.19
C ALA A 85 -0.08 -15.18 1.49
N VAL A 86 -0.05 -14.06 2.24
CA VAL A 86 0.15 -12.71 1.70
C VAL A 86 1.46 -12.57 0.92
N ALA A 87 2.49 -13.34 1.26
CA ALA A 87 3.78 -13.33 0.59
C ALA A 87 3.85 -14.29 -0.62
N ALA A 88 2.76 -14.97 -0.99
CA ALA A 88 2.79 -15.88 -2.13
C ALA A 88 3.25 -15.18 -3.41
N GLY A 89 4.25 -15.73 -4.08
CA GLY A 89 4.85 -15.17 -5.31
C GLY A 89 5.77 -13.97 -5.12
N LEU A 90 5.91 -13.43 -3.90
CA LEU A 90 6.88 -12.37 -3.60
C LEU A 90 8.29 -12.93 -3.76
N GLN A 91 9.12 -12.27 -4.59
CA GLN A 91 10.50 -12.67 -4.84
C GLN A 91 11.37 -12.41 -3.60
N GLU A 92 12.52 -13.10 -3.47
CA GLU A 92 13.44 -12.92 -2.33
C GLU A 92 13.89 -11.47 -2.12
N GLN A 93 14.02 -10.70 -3.20
CA GLN A 93 14.39 -9.28 -3.17
C GLN A 93 13.18 -8.35 -3.06
N GLY A 94 11.97 -8.90 -3.15
CA GLY A 94 10.73 -8.14 -2.98
C GLY A 94 10.56 -7.65 -1.55
N ILE A 95 9.66 -6.70 -1.34
CA ILE A 95 9.49 -6.03 -0.05
C ILE A 95 8.12 -6.40 0.55
N LEU A 96 8.12 -6.87 1.78
CA LEU A 96 6.91 -7.06 2.58
C LEU A 96 6.78 -5.94 3.62
N ILE A 97 5.69 -5.18 3.57
CA ILE A 97 5.39 -4.10 4.52
C ILE A 97 4.08 -4.45 5.24
N VAL A 98 4.10 -4.48 6.56
CA VAL A 98 2.95 -4.92 7.36
C VAL A 98 2.55 -3.86 8.37
N ASN A 99 1.26 -3.54 8.40
CA ASN A 99 0.66 -2.68 9.42
C ASN A 99 0.57 -3.43 10.75
N THR A 100 1.56 -3.24 11.60
CA THR A 100 1.65 -3.90 12.91
C THR A 100 2.79 -3.31 13.74
N LYS A 101 2.75 -3.52 15.07
CA LYS A 101 3.86 -3.28 16.01
C LYS A 101 4.80 -4.50 16.17
N VAL A 102 4.48 -5.61 15.52
CA VAL A 102 5.27 -6.85 15.60
C VAL A 102 6.59 -6.66 14.84
N CYS A 103 7.67 -7.19 15.37
CA CYS A 103 8.98 -7.08 14.74
C CYS A 103 9.07 -7.87 13.43
N ALA A 104 9.98 -7.47 12.55
CA ALA A 104 10.14 -8.07 11.22
C ALA A 104 10.41 -9.58 11.27
N ALA A 105 11.18 -10.07 12.26
CA ALA A 105 11.51 -11.48 12.39
C ALA A 105 10.26 -12.36 12.62
N ASP A 106 9.33 -11.91 13.44
CA ASP A 106 8.08 -12.64 13.70
C ASP A 106 7.12 -12.55 12.50
N ILE A 107 7.12 -11.41 11.78
CA ILE A 107 6.37 -11.25 10.53
C ILE A 107 6.90 -12.24 9.49
N GLN A 108 8.21 -12.33 9.30
CA GLN A 108 8.87 -13.24 8.36
C GLN A 108 8.48 -14.69 8.65
N LYS A 109 8.54 -15.09 9.91
CA LYS A 109 8.15 -16.43 10.36
C LYS A 109 6.68 -16.75 10.05
N LEU A 110 5.77 -15.79 10.32
CA LEU A 110 4.35 -15.96 10.06
C LEU A 110 4.04 -15.98 8.55
N ALA A 111 4.73 -15.15 7.77
CA ALA A 111 4.55 -15.05 6.32
C ALA A 111 5.21 -16.20 5.54
N GLY A 112 6.14 -16.95 6.16
CA GLY A 112 7.01 -17.89 5.45
C GLY A 112 7.91 -17.19 4.42
N PHE A 113 8.36 -15.97 4.71
CA PHE A 113 9.14 -15.14 3.81
C PHE A 113 10.42 -14.64 4.49
N SER A 114 11.56 -14.84 3.86
CA SER A 114 12.89 -14.50 4.43
C SER A 114 13.50 -13.22 3.88
N GLY A 115 12.85 -12.59 2.90
CA GLY A 115 13.32 -11.37 2.26
C GLY A 115 13.07 -10.10 3.08
N PRO A 116 13.32 -8.92 2.49
CA PRO A 116 13.13 -7.62 3.14
C PRO A 116 11.73 -7.44 3.70
N THR A 117 11.64 -7.29 5.03
CA THR A 117 10.37 -7.19 5.76
C THR A 117 10.41 -6.00 6.69
N TYR A 118 9.33 -5.23 6.69
CA TYR A 118 9.21 -3.99 7.44
C TYR A 118 7.85 -3.91 8.13
N SER A 119 7.80 -3.18 9.24
CA SER A 119 6.58 -2.92 9.99
C SER A 119 6.36 -1.43 10.23
N ILE A 120 5.12 -1.07 10.41
CA ILE A 120 4.68 0.28 10.77
C ILE A 120 3.31 0.19 11.46
N ASP A 121 3.09 0.97 12.51
CA ASP A 121 1.78 1.06 13.16
C ASP A 121 0.87 2.09 12.47
N ALA A 122 0.52 1.81 11.23
CA ALA A 122 -0.28 2.68 10.38
C ALA A 122 -1.71 2.90 10.92
N THR A 123 -2.25 1.92 11.65
CA THR A 123 -3.56 2.05 12.30
C THR A 123 -3.53 3.11 13.41
N SER A 124 -2.54 3.10 14.31
CA SER A 124 -2.44 4.14 15.33
C SER A 124 -2.28 5.53 14.71
N ILE A 125 -1.43 5.69 13.69
CA ILE A 125 -1.25 6.95 12.96
C ILE A 125 -2.60 7.47 12.41
N SER A 126 -3.40 6.61 11.79
CA SER A 126 -4.68 7.01 11.19
C SER A 126 -5.75 7.31 12.24
N LEU A 127 -5.78 6.58 13.35
CA LEU A 127 -6.70 6.83 14.46
C LEU A 127 -6.40 8.14 15.18
N ASP A 128 -5.13 8.44 15.42
CA ASP A 128 -4.69 9.65 16.11
C ASP A 128 -5.01 10.92 15.31
N LEU A 129 -4.83 10.89 14.00
CA LEU A 129 -5.01 12.06 13.14
C LEU A 129 -6.44 12.22 12.61
N LEU A 130 -7.10 11.11 12.23
CA LEU A 130 -8.42 11.17 11.58
C LEU A 130 -9.53 10.44 12.33
N ALA A 131 -9.24 9.77 13.45
CA ALA A 131 -10.17 8.93 14.20
C ALA A 131 -10.84 7.83 13.32
N THR A 132 -10.11 7.32 12.33
CA THR A 132 -10.59 6.29 11.38
C THR A 132 -9.52 5.21 11.21
N ASP A 133 -9.93 3.94 11.11
CA ASP A 133 -9.03 2.82 10.77
C ASP A 133 -8.82 2.76 9.24
N THR A 134 -8.01 3.67 8.71
CA THR A 134 -7.67 3.77 7.29
C THR A 134 -6.15 3.84 7.09
N PRO A 135 -5.42 2.73 7.31
CA PRO A 135 -3.96 2.71 7.33
C PRO A 135 -3.29 2.87 5.97
N ASN A 136 -4.05 2.97 4.88
CA ASN A 136 -3.54 2.97 3.51
C ASN A 136 -2.57 4.13 3.22
N VAL A 137 -2.83 5.34 3.72
CA VAL A 137 -1.97 6.50 3.44
C VAL A 137 -0.60 6.40 4.11
N PRO A 138 -0.48 6.13 5.43
CA PRO A 138 0.84 5.91 6.04
C PRO A 138 1.56 4.69 5.45
N MET A 139 0.85 3.62 5.07
CA MET A 139 1.46 2.48 4.38
C MET A 139 2.04 2.84 3.01
N LEU A 140 1.42 3.78 2.28
CA LEU A 140 2.00 4.32 1.05
C LEU A 140 3.24 5.17 1.31
N GLY A 141 3.30 5.93 2.40
CA GLY A 141 4.50 6.63 2.85
C GLY A 141 5.66 5.66 3.04
N ALA A 142 5.42 4.58 3.79
CA ALA A 142 6.40 3.50 4.00
C ALA A 142 6.87 2.87 2.68
N LEU A 143 5.96 2.57 1.76
CA LEU A 143 6.30 2.02 0.44
C LEU A 143 7.23 2.96 -0.33
N ILE A 144 6.90 4.26 -0.39
CA ILE A 144 7.70 5.25 -1.11
C ILE A 144 9.11 5.37 -0.53
N LYS A 145 9.24 5.39 0.82
CA LYS A 145 10.53 5.42 1.51
C LYS A 145 11.43 4.27 1.10
N LEU A 146 10.86 3.08 1.03
CA LEU A 146 11.62 1.85 0.81
C LEU A 146 11.93 1.58 -0.66
N THR A 147 11.12 2.12 -1.58
CA THR A 147 11.20 1.75 -2.99
C THR A 147 11.52 2.90 -3.95
N GLY A 148 11.15 4.12 -3.58
CA GLY A 148 11.22 5.26 -4.50
C GLY A 148 10.39 5.08 -5.78
N VAL A 149 9.37 4.22 -5.76
CA VAL A 149 8.58 3.87 -6.95
C VAL A 149 7.84 5.06 -7.54
N VAL A 150 7.46 6.02 -6.69
CA VAL A 150 7.01 7.37 -7.03
C VAL A 150 7.65 8.37 -6.08
N ARG A 151 7.63 9.65 -6.44
CA ARG A 151 8.07 10.73 -5.55
C ARG A 151 7.02 11.02 -4.49
N LEU A 152 7.45 11.41 -3.30
CA LEU A 152 6.56 11.76 -2.20
C LEU A 152 5.63 12.92 -2.57
N GLU A 153 6.19 13.96 -3.23
CA GLU A 153 5.45 15.14 -3.68
C GLU A 153 4.36 14.79 -4.71
N SER A 154 4.59 13.77 -5.54
CA SER A 154 3.60 13.31 -6.51
C SER A 154 2.38 12.74 -5.80
N LEU A 155 2.58 11.96 -4.73
CA LEU A 155 1.48 11.42 -3.93
C LEU A 155 0.79 12.51 -3.10
N GLU A 156 1.52 13.48 -2.53
CA GLU A 156 0.91 14.63 -1.85
C GLU A 156 -0.03 15.41 -2.77
N SER A 157 0.40 15.65 -4.01
CA SER A 157 -0.43 16.32 -5.02
C SER A 157 -1.72 15.55 -5.29
N VAL A 158 -1.63 14.21 -5.42
CA VAL A 158 -2.81 13.34 -5.61
C VAL A 158 -3.72 13.38 -4.39
N LEU A 159 -3.19 13.31 -3.17
CA LEU A 159 -3.99 13.42 -1.95
C LEU A 159 -4.76 14.73 -1.88
N ARG A 160 -4.13 15.86 -2.25
CA ARG A 160 -4.80 17.15 -2.31
C ARG A 160 -5.94 17.15 -3.32
N GLU A 161 -5.68 16.76 -4.55
CA GLU A 161 -6.68 16.75 -5.63
C GLU A 161 -7.85 15.81 -5.34
N HIS A 162 -7.55 14.62 -4.79
CA HIS A 162 -8.56 13.61 -4.53
C HIS A 162 -9.46 13.94 -3.33
N PHE A 163 -8.86 14.48 -2.26
CA PHE A 163 -9.55 14.66 -0.99
C PHE A 163 -10.06 16.09 -0.75
N LEU A 164 -9.44 17.12 -1.34
CA LEU A 164 -9.84 18.51 -1.09
C LEU A 164 -11.34 18.76 -1.39
N PRO A 165 -11.89 18.32 -2.53
CA PRO A 165 -13.30 18.55 -2.85
C PRO A 165 -14.28 17.82 -1.93
N LYS A 166 -13.83 16.74 -1.28
CA LYS A 166 -14.69 15.86 -0.48
C LYS A 166 -14.55 16.07 1.02
N LEU A 167 -13.35 16.41 1.49
CA LEU A 167 -13.01 16.38 2.91
C LEU A 167 -12.58 17.74 3.48
N GLY A 168 -12.26 18.71 2.63
CA GLY A 168 -11.76 20.04 3.01
C GLY A 168 -10.28 20.05 3.43
N GLU A 169 -9.72 21.26 3.58
CA GLU A 169 -8.30 21.52 3.80
C GLU A 169 -7.72 20.82 5.06
N GLU A 170 -8.45 20.83 6.17
CA GLU A 170 -7.96 20.24 7.41
C GLU A 170 -7.68 18.75 7.27
N LYS A 171 -8.62 18.00 6.70
CA LYS A 171 -8.46 16.56 6.51
C LYS A 171 -7.40 16.24 5.47
N VAL A 172 -7.26 17.07 4.44
CA VAL A 172 -6.16 16.93 3.46
C VAL A 172 -4.81 17.09 4.15
N ARG A 173 -4.64 18.14 4.97
CA ARG A 173 -3.41 18.35 5.74
C ARG A 173 -3.08 17.15 6.62
N LYS A 174 -4.07 16.60 7.34
CA LYS A 174 -3.90 15.40 8.17
C LYS A 174 -3.50 14.16 7.35
N ASN A 175 -4.07 13.97 6.15
CA ASN A 175 -3.68 12.88 5.26
C ASN A 175 -2.23 13.02 4.77
N ILE A 176 -1.78 14.23 4.46
CA ILE A 176 -0.38 14.49 4.09
C ILE A 176 0.54 14.24 5.30
N GLU A 177 0.15 14.67 6.49
CA GLU A 177 0.88 14.39 7.72
C GLU A 177 1.02 12.87 7.98
N MET A 178 -0.06 12.09 7.81
CA MET A 178 0.00 10.63 7.89
C MET A 178 0.96 10.02 6.86
N LEU A 179 0.99 10.56 5.64
CA LEU A 179 1.92 10.11 4.60
C LEU A 179 3.38 10.31 5.05
N HIS A 180 3.70 11.49 5.59
CA HIS A 180 5.05 11.80 6.08
C HIS A 180 5.45 10.95 7.28
N ILE A 181 4.57 10.78 8.27
CA ILE A 181 4.82 9.89 9.41
C ILE A 181 5.09 8.47 8.91
N GLY A 182 4.28 7.96 7.98
CA GLY A 182 4.48 6.65 7.39
C GLY A 182 5.81 6.51 6.65
N TYR A 183 6.25 7.58 6.00
CA TYR A 183 7.54 7.66 5.33
C TYR A 183 8.71 7.62 6.33
N ASP A 184 8.59 8.30 7.47
CA ASP A 184 9.70 8.46 8.43
C ASP A 184 9.79 7.30 9.44
N GLU A 185 8.66 6.72 9.85
CA GLU A 185 8.59 5.74 10.96
C GLU A 185 8.66 4.27 10.54
N VAL A 186 8.69 3.95 9.24
CA VAL A 186 8.80 2.56 8.80
C VAL A 186 10.11 1.93 9.29
N THR A 187 10.01 0.76 9.95
CA THR A 187 11.14 0.07 10.60
C THR A 187 11.33 -1.35 10.07
N LYS A 188 12.56 -1.86 10.22
CA LYS A 188 12.95 -3.22 9.84
C LYS A 188 12.78 -4.18 11.02
#